data_067b5726e7e449628b9b91e5ab5e587f
#
_entry.id   067b5726e7e449628b9b91e5ab5e587f
#
_cell.length_a   1.000
_cell.length_b   1.000
_cell.length_c   1.000
_cell.angle_alpha   90.00
_cell.angle_beta   90.00
_cell.angle_gamma   90.00
#
_symmetry.space_group_name_H-M   'P 1'
#
loop_
_entity.id
_entity.type
_entity.pdbx_description
1 polymer ?
#
loop_
_entity_poly.entity_id
_entity_poly.type
_entity_poly.pdbx_seq_one_letter_code
_entity_poly.pdbx_strand_id
1 'polypeptide(L)'
;MLAREVRNIRVFVDSNVEKAVLEELLVGPEATISMTQIINPDTEVIQVVQEGRVLTVVLSMEFLDWSFIEHDRSMEEMNLIKQLAVYSIVNTLVEATGCPQVQLQVDREADGTGQRINLSEVGMQGNGVLEPLGRNASVVLSAHNTLEILLQSLVDRNYEAAYDLLAFEDGSSERPSEGAFVAWCQDNGITLESYSITETLEQSTQEEVIVMVDYTLKQSINQRSYTAHPVQLVQENSLWKIRFSELEKLLEY
;
A
#
# COMPACT_ATOMS: atom_id res chain seq x y z
N MET A 1 3.48 2.49 1.52
CA MET A 1 2.40 2.17 0.55
C MET A 1 1.13 1.83 1.30
N LEU A 2 -0.04 1.92 0.64
CA LEU A 2 -1.35 1.57 1.21
C LEU A 2 -1.63 0.08 0.99
N ALA A 3 -2.01 -0.63 2.04
CA ALA A 3 -2.51 -1.99 1.95
C ALA A 3 -4.04 -1.99 1.94
N ARG A 4 -4.63 -3.01 1.31
CA ARG A 4 -6.08 -3.21 1.29
C ARG A 4 -6.52 -3.97 2.53
N GLU A 5 -7.63 -3.55 3.09
CA GLU A 5 -8.34 -4.28 4.14
C GLU A 5 -9.81 -4.40 3.74
N VAL A 6 -10.36 -5.61 3.84
CA VAL A 6 -11.77 -5.85 3.50
C VAL A 6 -12.59 -5.90 4.77
N ARG A 7 -13.59 -5.03 4.89
CA ARG A 7 -14.50 -4.94 6.03
C ARG A 7 -15.95 -5.08 5.64
N ASN A 8 -16.73 -5.67 6.52
CA ASN A 8 -18.19 -5.76 6.38
C ASN A 8 -18.85 -4.58 7.10
N ILE A 9 -19.35 -3.62 6.34
CA ILE A 9 -20.03 -2.44 6.88
C ILE A 9 -21.53 -2.66 6.90
N ARG A 10 -22.17 -2.40 8.04
CA ARG A 10 -23.63 -2.40 8.15
C ARG A 10 -24.17 -1.02 7.79
N VAL A 11 -24.89 -0.94 6.70
CA VAL A 11 -25.52 0.30 6.22
C VAL A 11 -27.02 0.20 6.40
N PHE A 12 -27.64 1.19 7.01
CA PHE A 12 -29.10 1.29 7.12
C PHE A 12 -29.67 1.98 5.88
N VAL A 13 -30.93 1.71 5.57
CA VAL A 13 -31.60 2.18 4.32
C VAL A 13 -31.53 3.70 4.14
N ASP A 14 -31.50 4.45 5.24
CA ASP A 14 -31.50 5.93 5.23
C ASP A 14 -30.10 6.53 5.53
N SER A 15 -29.05 5.72 5.59
CA SER A 15 -27.71 6.21 5.89
C SER A 15 -26.92 6.52 4.61
N ASN A 16 -26.06 7.54 4.70
CA ASN A 16 -25.10 7.86 3.64
C ASN A 16 -23.99 6.79 3.63
N VAL A 17 -23.98 5.95 2.59
CA VAL A 17 -23.05 4.82 2.44
C VAL A 17 -21.62 5.32 2.40
N GLU A 18 -21.37 6.41 1.69
CA GLU A 18 -20.06 7.02 1.52
C GLU A 18 -19.51 7.49 2.86
N LYS A 19 -20.37 8.08 3.70
CA LYS A 19 -20.00 8.50 5.05
C LYS A 19 -19.67 7.28 5.92
N ALA A 20 -20.48 6.23 5.89
CA ALA A 20 -20.23 5.01 6.66
C ALA A 20 -18.92 4.31 6.25
N VAL A 21 -18.61 4.26 4.95
CA VAL A 21 -17.34 3.72 4.44
C VAL A 21 -16.15 4.52 4.97
N LEU A 22 -16.27 5.84 4.98
CA LEU A 22 -15.20 6.70 5.45
C LEU A 22 -15.03 6.65 6.96
N GLU A 23 -16.12 6.62 7.72
CA GLU A 23 -16.08 6.43 9.19
C GLU A 23 -15.38 5.13 9.56
N GLU A 24 -15.63 4.03 8.82
CA GLU A 24 -14.95 2.76 9.03
C GLU A 24 -13.45 2.82 8.67
N LEU A 25 -13.06 3.57 7.64
CA LEU A 25 -11.65 3.81 7.32
C LEU A 25 -10.95 4.57 8.46
N LEU A 26 -11.61 5.57 9.05
CA LEU A 26 -11.05 6.39 10.13
C LEU A 26 -10.83 5.61 11.44
N VAL A 27 -11.54 4.50 11.66
CA VAL A 27 -11.24 3.57 12.79
C VAL A 27 -9.78 3.10 12.77
N GLY A 28 -9.14 3.11 11.59
CA GLY A 28 -7.77 2.64 11.42
C GLY A 28 -7.68 1.13 11.20
N PRO A 29 -6.47 0.58 10.99
CA PRO A 29 -6.25 -0.83 10.71
C PRO A 29 -6.54 -1.71 11.94
N GLU A 30 -6.96 -2.96 11.71
CA GLU A 30 -7.11 -3.93 12.81
C GLU A 30 -5.77 -4.19 13.50
N ALA A 31 -5.80 -4.31 14.83
CA ALA A 31 -4.59 -4.47 15.66
C ALA A 31 -3.78 -5.75 15.37
N THR A 32 -4.37 -6.71 14.65
CA THR A 32 -3.73 -7.97 14.27
C THR A 32 -2.85 -7.85 13.02
N ILE A 33 -2.91 -6.71 12.34
CA ILE A 33 -2.22 -6.49 11.07
C ILE A 33 -1.05 -5.53 11.30
N SER A 34 0.12 -5.82 10.72
CA SER A 34 1.31 -4.96 10.78
C SER A 34 1.13 -3.70 9.90
N MET A 35 0.08 -2.95 10.17
CA MET A 35 -0.21 -1.67 9.50
C MET A 35 -0.16 -0.53 10.49
N THR A 36 0.28 0.63 10.02
CA THR A 36 0.32 1.84 10.83
C THR A 36 -0.83 2.76 10.47
N GLN A 37 -1.52 3.28 11.48
CA GLN A 37 -2.53 4.32 11.28
C GLN A 37 -1.85 5.61 10.80
N ILE A 38 -2.33 6.14 9.67
CA ILE A 38 -1.76 7.33 9.02
C ILE A 38 -2.72 8.52 8.96
N ILE A 39 -3.96 8.34 9.42
CA ILE A 39 -4.94 9.41 9.60
C ILE A 39 -5.10 9.62 11.09
N ASN A 40 -5.19 10.88 11.52
CA ASN A 40 -5.40 11.20 12.92
C ASN A 40 -6.70 10.53 13.43
N PRO A 41 -6.64 9.75 14.52
CA PRO A 41 -7.80 9.01 15.04
C PRO A 41 -8.95 9.92 15.51
N ASP A 42 -8.66 11.20 15.81
CA ASP A 42 -9.66 12.18 16.22
C ASP A 42 -10.34 12.86 15.02
N THR A 43 -9.99 12.47 13.78
CA THR A 43 -10.63 12.99 12.56
C THR A 43 -12.09 12.55 12.49
N GLU A 44 -12.99 13.49 12.26
CA GLU A 44 -14.41 13.23 12.08
C GLU A 44 -14.87 13.55 10.64
N VAL A 45 -15.87 12.80 10.17
CA VAL A 45 -16.55 13.08 8.89
C VAL A 45 -17.69 14.03 9.12
N ILE A 46 -17.51 15.29 8.73
CA ILE A 46 -18.52 16.34 8.89
C ILE A 46 -19.62 16.15 7.83
N GLN A 47 -19.23 16.09 6.56
CA GLN A 47 -20.17 16.01 5.46
C GLN A 47 -19.60 15.20 4.28
N VAL A 48 -20.48 14.47 3.58
CA VAL A 48 -20.16 13.84 2.29
C VAL A 48 -21.30 14.13 1.33
N VAL A 49 -20.98 14.75 0.20
CA VAL A 49 -21.95 15.13 -0.84
C VAL A 49 -21.40 14.78 -2.22
N GLN A 50 -22.22 14.12 -3.03
CA GLN A 50 -21.86 13.85 -4.42
C GLN A 50 -22.52 14.89 -5.35
N GLU A 51 -21.69 15.55 -6.14
CA GLU A 51 -22.11 16.46 -7.20
C GLU A 51 -21.57 15.98 -8.55
N GLY A 52 -22.45 15.37 -9.33
CA GLY A 52 -22.07 14.81 -10.63
C GLY A 52 -21.00 13.70 -10.52
N ARG A 53 -19.79 13.98 -10.95
CA ARG A 53 -18.66 13.02 -10.94
C ARG A 53 -17.65 13.26 -9.83
N VAL A 54 -17.94 14.16 -8.92
CA VAL A 54 -17.07 14.51 -7.80
C VAL A 54 -17.80 14.23 -6.50
N LEU A 55 -17.15 13.50 -5.61
CA LEU A 55 -17.57 13.29 -4.23
C LEU A 55 -16.81 14.28 -3.34
N THR A 56 -17.51 15.26 -2.77
CA THR A 56 -16.94 16.23 -1.84
C THR A 56 -17.04 15.68 -0.42
N VAL A 57 -15.93 15.63 0.26
CA VAL A 57 -15.79 15.18 1.65
C VAL A 57 -15.28 16.34 2.49
N VAL A 58 -16.01 16.67 3.54
CA VAL A 58 -15.60 17.63 4.55
C VAL A 58 -15.20 16.87 5.81
N LEU A 59 -13.96 17.03 6.22
CA LEU A 59 -13.38 16.43 7.44
C LEU A 59 -13.21 17.52 8.51
N SER A 60 -13.13 17.10 9.75
CA SER A 60 -12.76 18.00 10.83
C SER A 60 -11.30 18.44 10.71
N MET A 61 -10.91 19.48 11.44
CA MET A 61 -9.57 20.10 11.37
C MET A 61 -8.46 19.13 11.81
N GLU A 62 -8.78 18.15 12.64
CA GLU A 62 -7.89 17.10 13.16
C GLU A 62 -7.24 16.30 12.02
N PHE A 63 -7.87 16.23 10.85
CA PHE A 63 -7.26 15.61 9.66
C PHE A 63 -5.93 16.27 9.29
N LEU A 64 -5.72 17.53 9.59
CA LEU A 64 -4.47 18.24 9.31
C LEU A 64 -3.50 18.27 10.50
N ASP A 65 -3.87 17.69 11.62
CA ASP A 65 -2.98 17.55 12.77
C ASP A 65 -2.17 16.25 12.66
N TRP A 66 -0.88 16.40 12.41
CA TRP A 66 0.08 15.31 12.23
C TRP A 66 0.91 15.04 13.49
N SER A 67 0.56 15.64 14.63
CA SER A 67 1.32 15.53 15.88
C SER A 67 1.29 14.12 16.49
N PHE A 68 0.32 13.28 16.08
CA PHE A 68 0.20 11.88 16.52
C PHE A 68 1.25 10.95 15.91
N ILE A 69 1.93 11.39 14.83
CA ILE A 69 3.01 10.63 14.19
C ILE A 69 4.32 10.89 14.92
N GLU A 70 5.13 9.84 15.08
CA GLU A 70 6.44 9.94 15.73
C GLU A 70 7.32 11.05 15.15
N HIS A 71 7.97 11.83 16.02
CA HIS A 71 8.67 13.08 15.67
C HIS A 71 10.04 12.87 15.02
N ASP A 72 10.54 11.67 14.93
CA ASP A 72 11.91 11.26 14.49
C ASP A 72 12.02 11.04 13.00
N ARG A 73 10.93 11.31 12.22
CA ARG A 73 10.87 11.10 10.78
C ARG A 73 11.42 12.30 10.01
N SER A 74 12.05 12.00 8.89
CA SER A 74 12.48 13.04 7.94
C SER A 74 11.27 13.80 7.36
N MET A 75 11.52 14.99 6.82
CA MET A 75 10.48 15.77 6.15
C MET A 75 9.89 15.03 4.94
N GLU A 76 10.72 14.25 4.23
CA GLU A 76 10.30 13.47 3.07
C GLU A 76 9.36 12.34 3.48
N GLU A 77 9.67 11.62 4.55
CA GLU A 77 8.79 10.59 5.12
C GLU A 77 7.48 11.17 5.60
N MET A 78 7.51 12.30 6.29
CA MET A 78 6.29 12.99 6.72
C MET A 78 5.41 13.41 5.54
N ASN A 79 6.01 13.95 4.48
CA ASN A 79 5.26 14.30 3.27
C ASN A 79 4.64 13.07 2.60
N LEU A 80 5.38 11.97 2.56
CA LEU A 80 4.86 10.70 2.03
C LEU A 80 3.66 10.19 2.86
N ILE A 81 3.76 10.21 4.19
CA ILE A 81 2.66 9.78 5.08
C ILE A 81 1.41 10.63 4.85
N LYS A 82 1.56 11.95 4.77
CA LYS A 82 0.46 12.88 4.48
C LYS A 82 -0.22 12.57 3.14
N GLN A 83 0.57 12.33 2.09
CA GLN A 83 0.04 11.93 0.78
C GLN A 83 -0.68 10.58 0.85
N LEU A 84 -0.13 9.60 1.57
CA LEU A 84 -0.77 8.31 1.76
C LEU A 84 -2.10 8.44 2.51
N ALA A 85 -2.20 9.31 3.52
CA ALA A 85 -3.45 9.59 4.22
C ALA A 85 -4.53 10.15 3.27
N VAL A 86 -4.17 11.10 2.42
CA VAL A 86 -5.07 11.63 1.37
C VAL A 86 -5.52 10.51 0.44
N TYR A 87 -4.57 9.73 -0.10
CA TYR A 87 -4.91 8.68 -1.07
C TYR A 87 -5.60 7.46 -0.44
N SER A 88 -5.47 7.22 0.86
CA SER A 88 -6.27 6.18 1.52
C SER A 88 -7.75 6.52 1.48
N ILE A 89 -8.12 7.77 1.74
CA ILE A 89 -9.49 8.26 1.64
C ILE A 89 -9.98 8.22 0.19
N VAL A 90 -9.21 8.82 -0.72
CA VAL A 90 -9.57 8.91 -2.15
C VAL A 90 -9.77 7.52 -2.76
N ASN A 91 -8.79 6.62 -2.60
CA ASN A 91 -8.87 5.28 -3.19
C ASN A 91 -10.04 4.48 -2.60
N THR A 92 -10.23 4.52 -1.28
CA THR A 92 -11.35 3.83 -0.61
C THR A 92 -12.70 4.31 -1.12
N LEU A 93 -12.90 5.61 -1.22
CA LEU A 93 -14.18 6.17 -1.70
C LEU A 93 -14.40 5.90 -3.18
N VAL A 94 -13.39 6.06 -4.03
CA VAL A 94 -13.51 5.74 -5.46
C VAL A 94 -13.85 4.27 -5.67
N GLU A 95 -13.21 3.35 -4.94
CA GLU A 95 -13.46 1.91 -5.06
C GLU A 95 -14.83 1.52 -4.50
N ALA A 96 -15.25 2.09 -3.38
CA ALA A 96 -16.54 1.75 -2.75
C ALA A 96 -17.76 2.33 -3.47
N THR A 97 -17.62 3.53 -4.07
CA THR A 97 -18.76 4.27 -4.63
C THR A 97 -18.81 4.25 -6.15
N GLY A 98 -17.69 3.98 -6.81
CA GLY A 98 -17.54 4.13 -8.26
C GLY A 98 -17.45 5.60 -8.72
N CYS A 99 -17.47 6.57 -7.81
CA CYS A 99 -17.29 7.97 -8.15
C CYS A 99 -15.83 8.22 -8.57
N PRO A 100 -15.56 8.78 -9.76
CA PRO A 100 -14.20 8.81 -10.30
C PRO A 100 -13.28 9.80 -9.61
N GLN A 101 -13.81 10.79 -8.89
CA GLN A 101 -13.01 11.83 -8.24
C GLN A 101 -13.55 12.18 -6.85
N VAL A 102 -12.63 12.47 -5.93
CA VAL A 102 -12.93 12.91 -4.57
C VAL A 102 -12.26 14.25 -4.30
N GLN A 103 -13.03 15.22 -3.83
CA GLN A 103 -12.55 16.50 -3.32
C GLN A 103 -12.54 16.48 -1.80
N LEU A 104 -11.34 16.59 -1.21
CA LEU A 104 -11.20 16.73 0.24
C LEU A 104 -11.22 18.20 0.65
N GLN A 105 -11.92 18.46 1.73
CA GLN A 105 -12.04 19.77 2.38
C GLN A 105 -11.95 19.57 3.90
N VAL A 106 -11.64 20.61 4.64
CA VAL A 106 -11.63 20.62 6.12
C VAL A 106 -12.50 21.75 6.65
N ASP A 107 -13.21 21.47 7.70
CA ASP A 107 -13.97 22.48 8.46
C ASP A 107 -13.04 23.15 9.48
N ARG A 108 -12.50 24.33 9.12
CA ARG A 108 -11.52 25.02 9.96
C ARG A 108 -12.14 25.83 11.09
N GLU A 109 -13.41 26.19 10.94
CA GLU A 109 -14.11 27.08 11.87
C GLU A 109 -15.15 26.36 12.72
N ALA A 110 -15.27 25.03 12.55
CA ALA A 110 -16.24 24.18 13.21
C ALA A 110 -17.69 24.66 13.01
N ASP A 111 -17.97 25.19 11.82
CA ASP A 111 -19.31 25.69 11.43
C ASP A 111 -20.03 24.79 10.40
N GLY A 112 -19.41 23.68 10.04
CA GLY A 112 -19.88 22.73 9.03
C GLY A 112 -19.49 23.10 7.60
N THR A 113 -18.73 24.19 7.40
CA THR A 113 -18.35 24.67 6.08
C THR A 113 -16.97 24.15 5.68
N GLY A 114 -16.93 23.35 4.63
CA GLY A 114 -15.68 22.82 4.09
C GLY A 114 -14.84 23.88 3.38
N GLN A 115 -13.57 23.97 3.73
CA GLN A 115 -12.57 24.81 3.08
C GLN A 115 -11.54 23.94 2.37
N ARG A 116 -11.04 24.40 1.22
CA ARG A 116 -10.00 23.67 0.47
C ARG A 116 -8.70 23.55 1.26
N ILE A 117 -8.05 22.41 1.12
CA ILE A 117 -6.76 22.09 1.74
C ILE A 117 -5.65 22.62 0.83
N ASN A 118 -4.60 23.23 1.39
CA ASN A 118 -3.43 23.60 0.60
C ASN A 118 -2.55 22.37 0.35
N LEU A 119 -1.90 22.30 -0.81
CA LEU A 119 -1.02 21.19 -1.18
C LEU A 119 0.07 20.93 -0.15
N SER A 120 0.65 21.97 0.42
CA SER A 120 1.70 21.88 1.46
C SER A 120 1.23 21.26 2.77
N GLU A 121 -0.07 21.39 3.12
CA GLU A 121 -0.62 20.83 4.35
C GLU A 121 -0.68 19.30 4.30
N VAL A 122 -0.80 18.74 3.09
CA VAL A 122 -0.86 17.30 2.83
C VAL A 122 0.41 16.76 2.15
N GLY A 123 1.53 17.46 2.27
CA GLY A 123 2.83 17.02 1.79
C GLY A 123 2.98 16.96 0.27
N MET A 124 2.07 17.56 -0.49
CA MET A 124 2.14 17.63 -1.95
C MET A 124 2.94 18.86 -2.39
N GLN A 125 3.64 18.72 -3.53
CA GLN A 125 4.44 19.81 -4.10
C GLN A 125 3.57 20.84 -4.80
N GLY A 126 3.96 22.09 -4.72
CA GLY A 126 3.32 23.21 -5.41
C GLY A 126 2.71 24.24 -4.47
N ASN A 127 2.33 25.38 -5.06
CA ASN A 127 1.65 26.48 -4.38
C ASN A 127 0.21 26.51 -4.88
N GLY A 128 -0.71 25.94 -4.14
CA GLY A 128 -2.11 25.90 -4.52
C GLY A 128 -2.94 25.07 -3.56
N VAL A 129 -4.18 24.85 -3.94
CA VAL A 129 -5.13 24.03 -3.19
C VAL A 129 -5.26 22.65 -3.82
N LEU A 130 -5.67 21.70 -3.01
CA LEU A 130 -5.93 20.33 -3.43
C LEU A 130 -7.16 20.30 -4.35
N GLU A 131 -6.94 19.95 -5.60
CA GLU A 131 -8.02 19.73 -6.58
C GLU A 131 -8.61 18.32 -6.42
N PRO A 132 -9.80 18.02 -7.03
CA PRO A 132 -10.37 16.69 -6.98
C PRO A 132 -9.39 15.63 -7.49
N LEU A 133 -9.18 14.58 -6.68
CA LEU A 133 -8.25 13.49 -6.98
C LEU A 133 -9.01 12.25 -7.45
N GLY A 134 -8.43 11.57 -8.43
CA GLY A 134 -8.84 10.22 -8.81
C GLY A 134 -8.05 9.15 -8.06
N ARG A 135 -8.45 7.89 -8.28
CA ARG A 135 -7.75 6.74 -7.73
C ARG A 135 -6.27 6.72 -8.15
N ASN A 136 -5.40 6.55 -7.18
CA ASN A 136 -3.97 6.36 -7.41
C ASN A 136 -3.58 4.91 -7.10
N ALA A 137 -3.38 4.09 -8.13
CA ALA A 137 -2.99 2.69 -7.98
C ALA A 137 -1.52 2.53 -7.56
N SER A 138 -0.65 3.48 -7.89
CA SER A 138 0.79 3.37 -7.62
C SER A 138 1.15 3.41 -6.13
N VAL A 139 0.26 3.92 -5.29
CA VAL A 139 0.45 3.95 -3.83
C VAL A 139 -0.11 2.73 -3.12
N VAL A 140 -0.82 1.84 -3.85
CA VAL A 140 -1.43 0.63 -3.28
C VAL A 140 -0.45 -0.54 -3.37
N LEU A 141 -0.29 -1.28 -2.29
CA LEU A 141 0.50 -2.50 -2.23
C LEU A 141 -0.24 -3.61 -2.99
N SER A 142 0.08 -3.74 -4.27
CA SER A 142 -0.39 -4.82 -5.14
C SER A 142 0.63 -5.96 -5.18
N ALA A 143 0.26 -7.12 -5.70
CA ALA A 143 1.21 -8.22 -5.92
C ALA A 143 2.39 -7.79 -6.81
N HIS A 144 2.11 -7.00 -7.85
CA HIS A 144 3.14 -6.40 -8.72
C HIS A 144 4.14 -5.55 -7.90
N ASN A 145 3.62 -4.60 -7.13
CA ASN A 145 4.46 -3.70 -6.34
C ASN A 145 5.18 -4.45 -5.20
N THR A 146 4.57 -5.48 -4.63
CA THR A 146 5.22 -6.33 -3.61
C THR A 146 6.43 -7.06 -4.21
N LEU A 147 6.26 -7.67 -5.39
CA LEU A 147 7.37 -8.32 -6.06
C LEU A 147 8.46 -7.33 -6.46
N GLU A 148 8.08 -6.16 -6.95
CA GLU A 148 9.03 -5.09 -7.29
C GLU A 148 9.88 -4.66 -6.10
N ILE A 149 9.24 -4.42 -4.93
CA ILE A 149 9.94 -4.06 -3.69
C ILE A 149 10.87 -5.19 -3.24
N LEU A 150 10.42 -6.45 -3.31
CA LEU A 150 11.23 -7.61 -2.97
C LEU A 150 12.49 -7.70 -3.86
N LEU A 151 12.29 -7.67 -5.19
CA LEU A 151 13.40 -7.78 -6.14
C LEU A 151 14.38 -6.62 -6.00
N GLN A 152 13.87 -5.40 -5.81
CA GLN A 152 14.73 -4.24 -5.56
C GLN A 152 15.52 -4.39 -4.25
N SER A 153 14.87 -4.87 -3.18
CA SER A 153 15.55 -5.13 -1.90
C SER A 153 16.68 -6.15 -2.04
N LEU A 154 16.49 -7.17 -2.89
CA LEU A 154 17.54 -8.16 -3.19
C LEU A 154 18.70 -7.55 -3.99
N VAL A 155 18.40 -6.69 -4.98
CA VAL A 155 19.42 -5.95 -5.75
C VAL A 155 20.24 -5.04 -4.83
N ASP A 156 19.56 -4.33 -3.93
CA ASP A 156 20.16 -3.39 -2.98
C ASP A 156 20.82 -4.09 -1.77
N ARG A 157 20.66 -5.42 -1.67
CA ARG A 157 21.10 -6.25 -0.53
C ARG A 157 20.49 -5.84 0.80
N ASN A 158 19.29 -5.25 0.75
CA ASN A 158 18.48 -4.97 1.94
C ASN A 158 17.64 -6.20 2.30
N TYR A 159 18.31 -7.22 2.86
CA TYR A 159 17.68 -8.52 3.13
C TYR A 159 16.64 -8.47 4.23
N GLU A 160 16.73 -7.53 5.17
CA GLU A 160 15.71 -7.32 6.22
C GLU A 160 14.39 -6.90 5.59
N ALA A 161 14.40 -5.90 4.68
CA ALA A 161 13.21 -5.48 3.96
C ALA A 161 12.64 -6.58 3.05
N ALA A 162 13.51 -7.40 2.44
CA ALA A 162 13.08 -8.56 1.66
C ALA A 162 12.41 -9.62 2.54
N TYR A 163 12.93 -9.85 3.75
CA TYR A 163 12.39 -10.82 4.70
C TYR A 163 10.96 -10.47 5.13
N ASP A 164 10.65 -9.20 5.32
CA ASP A 164 9.32 -8.73 5.69
C ASP A 164 8.25 -9.06 4.65
N LEU A 165 8.65 -9.33 3.42
CA LEU A 165 7.75 -9.71 2.33
C LEU A 165 7.56 -11.22 2.17
N LEU A 166 8.20 -12.05 3.02
CA LEU A 166 7.99 -13.50 3.02
C LEU A 166 6.71 -13.87 3.78
N ALA A 167 5.97 -14.84 3.22
CA ALA A 167 4.82 -15.43 3.88
C ALA A 167 5.22 -16.24 5.12
N PHE A 168 4.36 -16.27 6.14
CA PHE A 168 4.56 -17.07 7.34
C PHE A 168 4.25 -18.54 7.11
N GLU A 169 3.16 -18.81 6.38
CA GLU A 169 2.70 -20.16 6.09
C GLU A 169 3.01 -20.53 4.64
N ASP A 170 3.77 -21.56 4.47
CA ASP A 170 4.18 -22.05 3.16
C ASP A 170 3.51 -23.38 2.81
N GLY A 171 2.85 -24.07 3.73
CA GLY A 171 2.23 -25.38 3.49
C GLY A 171 3.21 -26.51 3.09
N SER A 172 4.43 -26.20 2.67
CA SER A 172 5.47 -27.13 2.22
C SER A 172 6.84 -26.92 2.86
N SER A 173 7.20 -25.70 3.24
CA SER A 173 8.42 -25.37 3.98
C SER A 173 8.17 -24.22 4.94
N GLU A 174 8.71 -24.28 6.14
CA GLU A 174 8.59 -23.20 7.12
C GLU A 174 9.41 -21.98 6.66
N ARG A 175 8.87 -20.78 6.87
CA ARG A 175 9.61 -19.54 6.74
C ARG A 175 10.88 -19.62 7.60
N PRO A 176 12.08 -19.42 7.06
CA PRO A 176 13.31 -19.42 7.86
C PRO A 176 13.27 -18.27 8.88
N SER A 177 14.06 -18.35 9.94
CA SER A 177 14.28 -17.17 10.78
C SER A 177 14.97 -16.08 9.98
N GLU A 178 14.79 -14.82 10.37
CA GLU A 178 15.41 -13.67 9.68
C GLU A 178 16.92 -13.84 9.52
N GLY A 179 17.64 -14.20 10.60
CA GLY A 179 19.08 -14.45 10.54
C GLY A 179 19.46 -15.59 9.59
N ALA A 180 18.66 -16.67 9.51
CA ALA A 180 18.89 -17.76 8.57
C ALA A 180 18.65 -17.33 7.12
N PHE A 181 17.62 -16.50 6.88
CA PHE A 181 17.34 -15.93 5.56
C PHE A 181 18.47 -15.01 5.09
N VAL A 182 18.94 -14.10 5.95
CA VAL A 182 20.04 -13.20 5.62
C VAL A 182 21.32 -14.00 5.31
N ALA A 183 21.64 -15.00 6.11
CA ALA A 183 22.77 -15.88 5.85
C ALA A 183 22.62 -16.63 4.51
N TRP A 184 21.43 -17.16 4.23
CA TRP A 184 21.12 -17.83 2.97
C TRP A 184 21.33 -16.89 1.76
N CYS A 185 20.85 -15.65 1.83
CA CYS A 185 21.04 -14.65 0.77
C CYS A 185 22.52 -14.32 0.54
N GLN A 186 23.34 -14.28 1.62
CA GLN A 186 24.76 -13.94 1.54
C GLN A 186 25.63 -15.11 1.07
N ASP A 187 25.31 -16.34 1.49
CA ASP A 187 26.12 -17.53 1.25
C ASP A 187 25.92 -18.13 -0.14
N ASN A 188 24.78 -17.91 -0.78
CA ASN A 188 24.50 -18.47 -2.12
C ASN A 188 25.44 -17.96 -3.22
N GLY A 189 26.14 -16.85 -3.01
CA GLY A 189 27.03 -16.26 -4.01
C GLY A 189 26.32 -15.85 -5.31
N ILE A 190 24.97 -15.91 -5.32
CA ILE A 190 24.11 -15.52 -6.43
C ILE A 190 23.63 -14.09 -6.19
N THR A 191 23.72 -13.26 -7.20
CA THR A 191 23.26 -11.87 -7.13
C THR A 191 22.22 -11.65 -8.22
N LEU A 192 21.08 -11.12 -7.84
CA LEU A 192 20.11 -10.56 -8.78
C LEU A 192 20.69 -9.25 -9.35
N GLU A 193 20.96 -9.21 -10.65
CA GLU A 193 21.62 -8.07 -11.30
C GLU A 193 20.61 -7.09 -11.90
N SER A 194 19.54 -7.63 -12.48
CA SER A 194 18.46 -6.84 -13.07
C SER A 194 17.16 -7.63 -13.12
N TYR A 195 16.05 -6.91 -13.15
CA TYR A 195 14.73 -7.50 -13.32
C TYR A 195 13.79 -6.54 -14.07
N SER A 196 12.72 -7.11 -14.64
CA SER A 196 11.60 -6.38 -15.22
C SER A 196 10.33 -7.20 -15.04
N ILE A 197 9.32 -6.62 -14.41
CA ILE A 197 8.02 -7.26 -14.26
C ILE A 197 7.21 -6.99 -15.51
N THR A 198 6.74 -8.05 -16.18
CA THR A 198 6.12 -7.94 -17.50
C THR A 198 4.61 -8.05 -17.45
N GLU A 199 4.04 -8.94 -16.65
CA GLU A 199 2.60 -9.19 -16.58
C GLU A 199 2.19 -9.69 -15.20
N THR A 200 0.96 -9.41 -14.79
CA THR A 200 0.33 -9.98 -13.60
C THR A 200 -0.91 -10.77 -14.03
N LEU A 201 -0.93 -12.07 -13.75
CA LEU A 201 -2.05 -12.96 -14.05
C LEU A 201 -2.84 -13.23 -12.78
N GLU A 202 -4.07 -12.74 -12.71
CA GLU A 202 -4.97 -13.07 -11.60
C GLU A 202 -5.44 -14.54 -11.76
N GLN A 203 -5.24 -15.34 -10.71
CA GLN A 203 -5.82 -16.68 -10.65
C GLN A 203 -7.26 -16.63 -10.15
N SER A 204 -8.00 -17.71 -10.38
CA SER A 204 -9.43 -17.82 -10.03
C SER A 204 -9.74 -17.78 -8.53
N THR A 205 -8.76 -17.86 -7.67
CA THR A 205 -8.87 -17.65 -6.22
C THR A 205 -8.29 -16.29 -5.89
N GLN A 206 -9.03 -15.44 -5.16
CA GLN A 206 -8.60 -14.09 -4.79
C GLN A 206 -7.35 -14.04 -3.87
N GLU A 207 -6.84 -15.19 -3.46
CA GLU A 207 -5.75 -15.34 -2.50
C GLU A 207 -4.38 -15.64 -3.14
N GLU A 208 -4.34 -15.94 -4.42
CA GLU A 208 -3.09 -16.25 -5.14
C GLU A 208 -3.04 -15.54 -6.50
N VAL A 209 -1.85 -15.08 -6.85
CA VAL A 209 -1.60 -14.42 -8.14
C VAL A 209 -0.23 -14.85 -8.67
N ILE A 210 -0.12 -14.94 -10.00
CA ILE A 210 1.16 -15.14 -10.68
C ILE A 210 1.60 -13.84 -11.32
N VAL A 211 2.83 -13.46 -11.05
CA VAL A 211 3.48 -12.31 -11.67
C VAL A 211 4.63 -12.80 -12.53
N MET A 212 4.61 -12.43 -13.81
CA MET A 212 5.66 -12.80 -14.75
C MET A 212 6.83 -11.83 -14.66
N VAL A 213 8.05 -12.35 -14.55
CA VAL A 213 9.26 -11.53 -14.41
C VAL A 213 10.36 -12.00 -15.35
N ASP A 214 11.01 -11.03 -15.99
CA ASP A 214 12.30 -11.23 -16.66
C ASP A 214 13.40 -10.82 -15.69
N TYR A 215 14.43 -11.63 -15.52
CA TYR A 215 15.49 -11.29 -14.59
C TYR A 215 16.83 -11.92 -14.99
N THR A 216 17.89 -11.39 -14.43
CA THR A 216 19.25 -11.86 -14.67
C THR A 216 19.94 -12.16 -13.35
N LEU A 217 20.42 -13.38 -13.20
CA LEU A 217 21.25 -13.82 -12.09
C LEU A 217 22.72 -13.80 -12.49
N LYS A 218 23.56 -13.46 -11.52
CA LYS A 218 25.02 -13.50 -11.65
C LYS A 218 25.62 -14.37 -10.54
N GLN A 219 26.46 -15.30 -10.93
CA GLN A 219 27.27 -16.10 -10.01
C GLN A 219 28.73 -16.06 -10.45
N SER A 220 29.57 -15.40 -9.67
CA SER A 220 30.97 -15.12 -10.03
C SER A 220 31.10 -14.38 -11.37
N ILE A 221 31.65 -15.03 -12.40
CA ILE A 221 31.78 -14.47 -13.76
C ILE A 221 30.65 -14.89 -14.71
N ASN A 222 29.83 -15.83 -14.30
CA ASN A 222 28.73 -16.37 -15.12
C ASN A 222 27.46 -15.55 -14.89
N GLN A 223 26.68 -15.38 -15.95
CA GLN A 223 25.43 -14.67 -15.96
C GLN A 223 24.38 -15.53 -16.68
N ARG A 224 23.17 -15.59 -16.13
CA ARG A 224 22.05 -16.30 -16.71
C ARG A 224 20.80 -15.41 -16.68
N SER A 225 20.14 -15.28 -17.82
CA SER A 225 18.90 -14.53 -17.95
C SER A 225 17.72 -15.48 -18.10
N TYR A 226 16.63 -15.13 -17.46
CA TYR A 226 15.34 -15.81 -17.49
C TYR A 226 14.30 -14.85 -18.04
N THR A 227 13.41 -15.36 -18.86
CA THR A 227 12.31 -14.59 -19.46
C THR A 227 10.98 -15.22 -19.10
N ALA A 228 9.99 -14.38 -18.82
CA ALA A 228 8.64 -14.78 -18.48
C ALA A 228 8.59 -15.86 -17.37
N HIS A 229 9.44 -15.72 -16.35
CA HIS A 229 9.45 -16.64 -15.21
C HIS A 229 8.23 -16.35 -14.32
N PRO A 230 7.36 -17.34 -14.05
CA PRO A 230 6.21 -17.17 -13.19
C PRO A 230 6.65 -17.16 -11.71
N VAL A 231 6.23 -16.13 -10.98
CA VAL A 231 6.41 -16.03 -9.53
C VAL A 231 5.05 -15.99 -8.88
N GLN A 232 4.76 -16.94 -8.01
CA GLN A 232 3.50 -17.02 -7.29
C GLN A 232 3.57 -16.21 -6.00
N LEU A 233 2.63 -15.29 -5.83
CA LEU A 233 2.39 -14.56 -4.59
C LEU A 233 1.08 -15.04 -3.96
N VAL A 234 1.04 -14.98 -2.64
CA VAL A 234 -0.12 -15.34 -1.81
C VAL A 234 -0.56 -14.14 -1.00
N GLN A 235 -1.85 -14.09 -0.67
CA GLN A 235 -2.36 -13.06 0.22
C GLN A 235 -2.40 -13.60 1.65
N GLU A 236 -1.68 -12.93 2.54
CA GLU A 236 -1.64 -13.23 3.97
C GLU A 236 -2.01 -11.96 4.75
N ASN A 237 -3.07 -12.02 5.55
CA ASN A 237 -3.60 -10.85 6.27
C ASN A 237 -3.81 -9.62 5.38
N SER A 238 -4.41 -9.83 4.21
CA SER A 238 -4.64 -8.80 3.18
C SER A 238 -3.37 -8.18 2.55
N LEU A 239 -2.20 -8.70 2.88
CA LEU A 239 -0.91 -8.30 2.30
C LEU A 239 -0.43 -9.35 1.30
N TRP A 240 0.06 -8.90 0.16
CA TRP A 240 0.73 -9.79 -0.77
C TRP A 240 2.10 -10.17 -0.23
N LYS A 241 2.40 -11.46 -0.27
CA LYS A 241 3.64 -12.06 0.23
C LYS A 241 4.17 -13.08 -0.76
N ILE A 242 5.46 -13.41 -0.68
CA ILE A 242 6.05 -14.51 -1.44
C ILE A 242 6.39 -15.66 -0.50
N ARG A 243 6.16 -16.90 -0.93
CA ARG A 243 6.65 -18.07 -0.19
C ARG A 243 8.17 -18.16 -0.32
N PHE A 244 8.84 -18.59 0.75
CA PHE A 244 10.28 -18.76 0.70
C PHE A 244 10.70 -19.75 -0.39
N SER A 245 9.95 -20.84 -0.58
CA SER A 245 10.18 -21.82 -1.65
C SER A 245 10.08 -21.24 -3.07
N GLU A 246 9.24 -20.22 -3.29
CA GLU A 246 9.17 -19.53 -4.58
C GLU A 246 10.39 -18.62 -4.79
N LEU A 247 10.87 -17.99 -3.72
CA LEU A 247 12.10 -17.20 -3.77
C LEU A 247 13.34 -18.09 -4.01
N GLU A 248 13.40 -19.28 -3.40
CA GLU A 248 14.45 -20.27 -3.69
C GLU A 248 14.49 -20.62 -5.16
N LYS A 249 13.34 -20.95 -5.78
CA LYS A 249 13.25 -21.26 -7.21
C LYS A 249 13.68 -20.08 -8.09
N LEU A 250 13.31 -18.85 -7.71
CA LEU A 250 13.70 -17.65 -8.45
C LEU A 250 15.21 -17.44 -8.42
N LEU A 251 15.87 -17.75 -7.30
CA LEU A 251 17.31 -17.56 -7.12
C LEU A 251 18.14 -18.83 -7.37
N GLU A 252 17.52 -19.92 -7.88
CA GLU A 252 18.29 -21.07 -8.38
C GLU A 252 19.05 -20.70 -9.66
N TYR A 253 20.36 -21.00 -9.66
CA TYR A 253 21.25 -20.68 -10.78
C TYR A 253 21.39 -21.84 -11.78
#